data_55e7d42afe10b36ca23b805aeb50a05e
#
_entry.id   55e7d42afe10b36ca23b805aeb50a05e
#
_cell.length_a   1.000
_cell.length_b   1.000
_cell.length_c   1.000
_cell.angle_alpha   90.00
_cell.angle_beta   90.00
_cell.angle_gamma   90.00
#
_symmetry.space_group_name_H-M   'P 1'
#
loop_
_entity.id
_entity.type
_entity.pdbx_description
1 polymer ?
#
loop_
_entity_poly.entity_id
_entity_poly.type
_entity_poly.pdbx_seq_one_letter_code
_entity_poly.pdbx_strand_id
1 'polypeptide(L)'
;MAFAGNVPDRIIAIGDLHADLKATQELFSHIGLINADGAWIAKDTVVVQTGDVTDRGPDGKNMLEWLQQQQLAAQQHSSKLIILMGNHESMNIRGDWRYVSPKDIQSFGSLNERKAALQPQAEWGLWLASLPTTAQIQDTIFVHGGISPHYAAPSSSINDSVRKAHLGVGDRNILGSDGPLWYRDYLRAPESDACPKLKLALERIGAKRMVVGHTTQRSGRIKMRCDGAIFGIDTVFASKA
;
A
#
# COMPACT_ATOMS: atom_id res chain seq x y z
N MET A 1 3.91 -7.32 -10.89
CA MET A 1 5.20 -7.51 -11.57
C MET A 1 5.97 -8.56 -10.82
N ALA A 2 6.38 -9.65 -11.45
CA ALA A 2 7.37 -10.56 -10.88
C ALA A 2 8.74 -9.87 -10.97
N PHE A 3 9.55 -9.96 -9.94
CA PHE A 3 10.88 -9.37 -9.90
C PHE A 3 11.81 -10.25 -10.77
N ALA A 4 12.07 -9.83 -12.02
CA ALA A 4 13.07 -10.43 -12.91
C ALA A 4 14.41 -9.69 -12.71
N GLY A 5 15.03 -9.88 -11.55
CA GLY A 5 16.32 -9.27 -11.21
C GLY A 5 17.04 -10.10 -10.15
N ASN A 6 18.29 -9.76 -9.86
CA ASN A 6 19.03 -10.37 -8.75
C ASN A 6 18.20 -10.26 -7.46
N VAL A 7 18.30 -11.27 -6.60
CA VAL A 7 17.65 -11.26 -5.28
C VAL A 7 18.12 -10.01 -4.53
N PRO A 8 17.22 -9.12 -4.08
CA PRO A 8 17.65 -7.94 -3.35
C PRO A 8 18.29 -8.33 -2.02
N ASP A 9 19.30 -7.61 -1.61
CA ASP A 9 19.99 -7.85 -0.33
C ASP A 9 19.07 -7.57 0.85
N ARG A 10 18.10 -6.65 0.66
CA ARG A 10 17.17 -6.22 1.70
C ARG A 10 15.77 -5.98 1.15
N ILE A 11 14.76 -6.52 1.86
CA ILE A 11 13.34 -6.25 1.60
C ILE A 11 12.74 -5.59 2.83
N ILE A 12 12.09 -4.43 2.64
CA ILE A 12 11.44 -3.67 3.70
C ILE A 12 9.97 -3.52 3.36
N ALA A 13 9.09 -3.77 4.33
CA ALA A 13 7.66 -3.47 4.23
C ALA A 13 7.31 -2.27 5.11
N ILE A 14 6.54 -1.32 4.59
CA ILE A 14 6.05 -0.13 5.28
C ILE A 14 4.52 -0.13 5.21
N GLY A 15 3.87 0.06 6.37
CA GLY A 15 2.42 0.16 6.49
C GLY A 15 1.87 1.51 6.06
N ASP A 16 0.63 1.77 6.48
CA ASP A 16 -0.16 2.95 6.12
C ASP A 16 0.53 4.26 6.55
N LEU A 17 0.60 5.26 5.68
CA LEU A 17 1.29 6.54 5.91
C LEU A 17 0.33 7.70 6.17
N HIS A 18 -0.86 7.66 5.55
CA HIS A 18 -1.94 8.60 5.76
C HIS A 18 -1.50 10.08 5.74
N ALA A 19 -0.80 10.49 4.69
CA ALA A 19 -0.39 11.89 4.48
C ALA A 19 0.35 12.55 5.67
N ASP A 20 1.02 11.78 6.53
CA ASP A 20 1.93 12.28 7.56
C ASP A 20 3.36 12.29 7.00
N LEU A 21 3.68 13.32 6.22
CA LEU A 21 4.98 13.43 5.53
C LEU A 21 6.14 13.48 6.52
N LYS A 22 5.99 14.24 7.61
CA LYS A 22 7.07 14.38 8.61
C LYS A 22 7.42 13.03 9.21
N ALA A 23 6.43 12.30 9.73
CA ALA A 23 6.66 10.99 10.31
C ALA A 23 7.18 9.98 9.27
N THR A 24 6.75 10.09 8.00
CA THR A 24 7.26 9.27 6.91
C THR A 24 8.75 9.52 6.67
N GLN A 25 9.18 10.77 6.62
CA GLN A 25 10.60 11.13 6.45
C GLN A 25 11.45 10.66 7.64
N GLU A 26 10.96 10.82 8.87
CA GLU A 26 11.61 10.32 10.08
C GLU A 26 11.77 8.78 10.02
N LEU A 27 10.73 8.05 9.61
CA LEU A 27 10.80 6.59 9.42
C LEU A 27 11.85 6.21 8.37
N PHE A 28 11.81 6.83 7.18
CA PHE A 28 12.75 6.53 6.11
C PHE A 28 14.20 6.80 6.52
N SER A 29 14.44 7.88 7.26
CA SER A 29 15.76 8.19 7.84
C SER A 29 16.17 7.15 8.88
N HIS A 30 15.27 6.81 9.81
CA HIS A 30 15.54 5.86 10.90
C HIS A 30 15.89 4.46 10.39
N ILE A 31 15.22 4.00 9.33
CA ILE A 31 15.50 2.69 8.74
C ILE A 31 16.62 2.73 7.66
N GLY A 32 17.28 3.88 7.48
CA GLY A 32 18.43 4.04 6.61
C GLY A 32 18.11 4.00 5.12
N LEU A 33 16.94 4.49 4.71
CA LEU A 33 16.61 4.67 3.29
C LEU A 33 17.09 6.01 2.76
N ILE A 34 17.01 7.07 3.58
CA ILE A 34 17.45 8.43 3.24
C ILE A 34 18.44 8.94 4.30
N ASN A 35 19.27 9.89 3.92
CA ASN A 35 20.15 10.64 4.83
C ASN A 35 19.40 11.80 5.51
N ALA A 36 20.12 12.58 6.33
CA ALA A 36 19.57 13.74 7.03
C ALA A 36 19.05 14.86 6.09
N ASP A 37 19.57 14.94 4.87
CA ASP A 37 19.15 15.90 3.85
C ASP A 37 17.93 15.40 3.04
N GLY A 38 17.42 14.21 3.33
CA GLY A 38 16.29 13.59 2.63
C GLY A 38 16.66 12.89 1.33
N ALA A 39 17.95 12.78 1.00
CA ALA A 39 18.42 12.08 -0.20
C ALA A 39 18.43 10.56 0.02
N TRP A 40 17.99 9.80 -0.98
CA TRP A 40 18.03 8.32 -0.94
C TRP A 40 19.48 7.82 -0.90
N ILE A 41 19.76 6.89 0.02
CA ILE A 41 21.10 6.31 0.23
C ILE A 41 21.11 4.77 0.22
N ALA A 42 19.97 4.13 0.39
CA ALA A 42 19.90 2.67 0.43
C ALA A 42 20.25 2.07 -0.94
N LYS A 43 21.06 1.00 -0.96
CA LYS A 43 21.46 0.28 -2.17
C LYS A 43 20.84 -1.12 -2.17
N ASP A 44 20.62 -1.67 -3.35
CA ASP A 44 20.16 -3.05 -3.58
C ASP A 44 18.98 -3.47 -2.68
N THR A 45 18.11 -2.48 -2.39
CA THR A 45 17.00 -2.59 -1.43
C THR A 45 15.66 -2.48 -2.16
N VAL A 46 14.75 -3.39 -1.87
CA VAL A 46 13.36 -3.29 -2.28
C VAL A 46 12.51 -2.86 -1.10
N VAL A 47 11.82 -1.74 -1.24
CA VAL A 47 10.85 -1.24 -0.26
C VAL A 47 9.45 -1.41 -0.84
N VAL A 48 8.55 -2.02 -0.07
CA VAL A 48 7.13 -2.13 -0.41
C VAL A 48 6.33 -1.37 0.63
N GLN A 49 5.76 -0.25 0.20
CA GLN A 49 4.78 0.49 0.98
C GLN A 49 3.38 -0.07 0.62
N THR A 50 2.60 -0.47 1.62
CA THR A 50 1.41 -1.31 1.43
C THR A 50 0.12 -0.55 1.15
N GLY A 51 0.17 0.71 0.72
CA GLY A 51 -1.01 1.54 0.41
C GLY A 51 -1.43 2.46 1.55
N ASP A 52 -2.49 3.20 1.32
CA ASP A 52 -2.99 4.26 2.22
C ASP A 52 -1.92 5.34 2.49
N VAL A 53 -1.40 5.90 1.40
CA VAL A 53 -0.48 7.05 1.45
C VAL A 53 -1.23 8.38 1.60
N THR A 54 -2.51 8.43 1.21
CA THR A 54 -3.37 9.61 1.22
C THR A 54 -4.32 9.65 2.42
N ASP A 55 -4.99 10.79 2.57
CA ASP A 55 -6.05 11.06 3.55
C ASP A 55 -5.61 11.07 5.03
N ARG A 56 -6.50 11.53 5.90
CA ARG A 56 -6.38 11.66 7.37
C ARG A 56 -5.32 12.67 7.83
N GLY A 57 -4.09 12.54 7.38
CA GLY A 57 -2.99 13.44 7.73
C GLY A 57 -3.03 14.77 6.98
N PRO A 58 -2.06 15.67 7.24
CA PRO A 58 -2.12 17.04 6.75
C PRO A 58 -1.50 17.28 5.37
N ASP A 59 -0.64 16.39 4.86
CA ASP A 59 0.31 16.73 3.81
C ASP A 59 0.09 15.94 2.51
N GLY A 60 -1.17 15.72 2.11
CA GLY A 60 -1.50 14.83 0.98
C GLY A 60 -0.75 15.16 -0.30
N LYS A 61 -0.76 16.42 -0.74
CA LYS A 61 -0.04 16.84 -1.96
C LYS A 61 1.46 16.61 -1.83
N ASN A 62 2.06 17.13 -0.76
CA ASN A 62 3.50 17.04 -0.54
C ASN A 62 3.95 15.56 -0.38
N MET A 63 3.11 14.71 0.21
CA MET A 63 3.36 13.27 0.32
C MET A 63 3.45 12.61 -1.05
N LEU A 64 2.51 12.91 -1.97
CA LEU A 64 2.52 12.36 -3.31
C LEU A 64 3.78 12.80 -4.09
N GLU A 65 4.10 14.10 -4.04
CA GLU A 65 5.30 14.66 -4.67
C GLU A 65 6.57 14.02 -4.13
N TRP A 66 6.68 13.91 -2.82
CA TRP A 66 7.86 13.34 -2.17
C TRP A 66 8.03 11.85 -2.48
N LEU A 67 6.95 11.07 -2.44
CA LEU A 67 7.01 9.64 -2.75
C LEU A 67 7.43 9.37 -4.20
N GLN A 68 6.96 10.15 -5.17
CA GLN A 68 7.43 10.04 -6.55
C GLN A 68 8.92 10.36 -6.68
N GLN A 69 9.40 11.40 -6.01
CA GLN A 69 10.83 11.74 -5.99
C GLN A 69 11.66 10.59 -5.40
N GLN A 70 11.21 9.99 -4.29
CA GLN A 70 11.91 8.85 -3.69
C GLN A 70 11.86 7.60 -4.59
N GLN A 71 10.78 7.37 -5.35
CA GLN A 71 10.74 6.27 -6.32
C GLN A 71 11.81 6.43 -7.41
N LEU A 72 12.00 7.65 -7.92
CA LEU A 72 13.04 7.96 -8.92
C LEU A 72 14.44 7.85 -8.33
N ALA A 73 14.66 8.39 -7.13
CA ALA A 73 15.94 8.34 -6.45
C ALA A 73 16.36 6.91 -6.12
N ALA A 74 15.44 6.05 -5.66
CA ALA A 74 15.71 4.64 -5.39
C ALA A 74 16.28 3.90 -6.62
N GLN A 75 15.75 4.18 -7.81
CA GLN A 75 16.21 3.53 -9.05
C GLN A 75 17.66 3.87 -9.37
N GLN A 76 18.13 5.08 -9.05
CA GLN A 76 19.53 5.50 -9.25
C GLN A 76 20.51 4.77 -8.33
N HIS A 77 20.01 4.10 -7.28
CA HIS A 77 20.79 3.34 -6.29
C HIS A 77 20.59 1.83 -6.38
N SER A 78 20.20 1.30 -7.55
CA SER A 78 19.85 -0.13 -7.73
C SER A 78 18.77 -0.61 -6.76
N SER A 79 17.99 0.31 -6.21
CA SER A 79 16.89 0.06 -5.26
C SER A 79 15.53 0.27 -5.91
N LYS A 80 14.46 -0.16 -5.26
CA LYS A 80 13.11 0.03 -5.75
C LYS A 80 12.17 0.37 -4.61
N LEU A 81 11.44 1.47 -4.73
CA LEU A 81 10.30 1.79 -3.89
C LEU A 81 9.00 1.45 -4.64
N ILE A 82 8.31 0.41 -4.20
CA ILE A 82 7.02 -0.03 -4.71
C ILE A 82 5.95 0.52 -3.76
N ILE A 83 5.04 1.32 -4.30
CA ILE A 83 3.89 1.83 -3.55
C ILE A 83 2.67 1.06 -4.07
N LEU A 84 1.94 0.41 -3.17
CA LEU A 84 0.72 -0.29 -3.51
C LEU A 84 -0.49 0.63 -3.40
N MET A 85 -1.54 0.28 -4.11
CA MET A 85 -2.85 0.90 -3.95
C MET A 85 -3.48 0.43 -2.64
N GLY A 86 -3.87 1.37 -1.79
CA GLY A 86 -4.74 1.13 -0.64
C GLY A 86 -6.19 1.45 -0.94
N ASN A 87 -7.07 1.25 0.07
CA ASN A 87 -8.47 1.61 -0.11
C ASN A 87 -8.68 3.13 -0.19
N HIS A 88 -7.85 3.94 0.46
CA HIS A 88 -7.93 5.39 0.38
C HIS A 88 -7.59 5.92 -1.02
N GLU A 89 -6.58 5.39 -1.69
CA GLU A 89 -6.28 5.71 -3.08
C GLU A 89 -7.45 5.33 -3.99
N SER A 90 -7.99 4.11 -3.83
CA SER A 90 -9.17 3.65 -4.57
C SER A 90 -10.40 4.52 -4.33
N MET A 91 -10.63 4.98 -3.09
CA MET A 91 -11.72 5.90 -2.75
C MET A 91 -11.55 7.25 -3.44
N ASN A 92 -10.34 7.81 -3.40
CA ASN A 92 -10.04 9.09 -4.06
C ASN A 92 -10.28 9.03 -5.57
N ILE A 93 -9.82 7.99 -6.26
CA ILE A 93 -10.08 7.77 -7.70
C ILE A 93 -11.59 7.71 -7.99
N ARG A 94 -12.40 7.15 -7.07
CA ARG A 94 -13.85 6.99 -7.20
C ARG A 94 -14.64 8.18 -6.71
N GLY A 95 -13.99 9.26 -6.25
CA GLY A 95 -14.64 10.47 -5.76
C GLY A 95 -15.25 10.34 -4.36
N ASP A 96 -14.78 9.41 -3.55
CA ASP A 96 -15.21 9.24 -2.15
C ASP A 96 -14.13 9.83 -1.21
N TRP A 97 -14.41 11.01 -0.69
CA TRP A 97 -13.46 11.82 0.11
C TRP A 97 -13.82 11.94 1.59
N ARG A 98 -14.57 10.97 2.14
CA ARG A 98 -15.08 11.01 3.52
C ARG A 98 -13.99 11.05 4.61
N TYR A 99 -12.75 10.65 4.29
CA TYR A 99 -11.63 10.60 5.23
C TYR A 99 -10.58 11.68 5.00
N VAL A 100 -10.85 12.61 4.11
CA VAL A 100 -9.96 13.73 3.80
C VAL A 100 -10.02 14.76 4.94
N SER A 101 -8.87 15.13 5.49
CA SER A 101 -8.80 16.13 6.53
C SER A 101 -8.84 17.56 5.96
N PRO A 102 -9.27 18.57 6.75
CA PRO A 102 -9.19 19.98 6.33
C PRO A 102 -7.76 20.42 5.97
N LYS A 103 -6.75 19.91 6.66
CA LYS A 103 -5.34 20.23 6.39
C LYS A 103 -4.87 19.61 5.08
N ASP A 104 -5.31 18.38 4.78
CA ASP A 104 -5.02 17.75 3.49
C ASP A 104 -5.63 18.56 2.33
N ILE A 105 -6.87 19.04 2.49
CA ILE A 105 -7.48 19.97 1.52
C ILE A 105 -6.61 21.23 1.32
N GLN A 106 -6.12 21.82 2.41
CA GLN A 106 -5.25 23.00 2.35
C GLN A 106 -3.92 22.73 1.64
N SER A 107 -3.38 21.52 1.72
CA SER A 107 -2.14 21.13 1.02
C SER A 107 -2.27 21.26 -0.51
N PHE A 108 -3.49 21.11 -1.03
CA PHE A 108 -3.83 21.32 -2.45
C PHE A 108 -4.30 22.75 -2.77
N GLY A 109 -4.46 23.61 -1.75
CA GLY A 109 -5.02 24.97 -1.87
C GLY A 109 -6.51 25.00 -1.49
N SER A 110 -7.34 24.19 -2.14
CA SER A 110 -8.79 24.09 -1.89
C SER A 110 -9.32 22.69 -2.17
N LEU A 111 -10.56 22.42 -1.73
CA LEU A 111 -11.25 21.16 -2.06
C LEU A 111 -11.41 20.97 -3.58
N ASN A 112 -11.70 22.05 -4.32
CA ASN A 112 -11.86 21.96 -5.77
C ASN A 112 -10.54 21.66 -6.47
N GLU A 113 -9.44 22.27 -6.04
CA GLU A 113 -8.10 21.99 -6.57
C GLU A 113 -7.67 20.54 -6.24
N ARG A 114 -7.91 20.07 -5.01
CA ARG A 114 -7.67 18.66 -4.65
C ARG A 114 -8.47 17.70 -5.54
N LYS A 115 -9.77 17.98 -5.71
CA LYS A 115 -10.64 17.19 -6.59
C LYS A 115 -10.11 17.18 -8.03
N ALA A 116 -9.74 18.33 -8.55
CA ALA A 116 -9.20 18.44 -9.91
C ALA A 116 -7.87 17.68 -10.06
N ALA A 117 -6.97 17.79 -9.08
CA ALA A 117 -5.68 17.11 -9.10
C ALA A 117 -5.76 15.57 -9.06
N LEU A 118 -6.81 15.03 -8.45
CA LEU A 118 -7.02 13.58 -8.29
C LEU A 118 -8.03 12.99 -9.29
N GLN A 119 -8.50 13.77 -10.27
CA GLN A 119 -9.33 13.24 -11.35
C GLN A 119 -8.57 12.19 -12.18
N PRO A 120 -9.26 11.21 -12.78
CA PRO A 120 -8.62 10.12 -13.53
C PRO A 120 -7.69 10.55 -14.66
N GLN A 121 -7.87 11.77 -15.21
CA GLN A 121 -7.05 12.33 -16.29
C GLN A 121 -5.96 13.30 -15.80
N ALA A 122 -6.00 13.67 -14.52
CA ALA A 122 -4.99 14.53 -13.91
C ALA A 122 -3.75 13.73 -13.52
N GLU A 123 -2.64 14.42 -13.34
CA GLU A 123 -1.34 13.81 -13.01
C GLU A 123 -1.43 12.84 -11.82
N TRP A 124 -1.95 13.31 -10.69
CA TRP A 124 -2.07 12.49 -9.49
C TRP A 124 -3.11 11.38 -9.62
N GLY A 125 -4.22 11.63 -10.32
CA GLY A 125 -5.21 10.61 -10.59
C GLY A 125 -4.65 9.48 -11.47
N LEU A 126 -3.88 9.79 -12.50
CA LEU A 126 -3.17 8.83 -13.34
C LEU A 126 -2.13 8.04 -12.53
N TRP A 127 -1.35 8.74 -11.69
CA TRP A 127 -0.37 8.08 -10.84
C TRP A 127 -1.01 7.11 -9.86
N LEU A 128 -2.05 7.52 -9.12
CA LEU A 128 -2.79 6.64 -8.22
C LEU A 128 -3.38 5.43 -8.96
N ALA A 129 -3.97 5.64 -10.13
CA ALA A 129 -4.53 4.56 -10.94
C ALA A 129 -3.47 3.59 -11.49
N SER A 130 -2.21 4.02 -11.58
CA SER A 130 -1.08 3.20 -12.00
C SER A 130 -0.50 2.31 -10.90
N LEU A 131 -0.82 2.58 -9.63
CA LEU A 131 -0.31 1.83 -8.50
C LEU A 131 -0.76 0.36 -8.58
N PRO A 132 0.16 -0.60 -8.39
CA PRO A 132 -0.22 -2.00 -8.32
C PRO A 132 -1.00 -2.28 -7.03
N THR A 133 -1.97 -3.18 -7.08
CA THR A 133 -2.71 -3.64 -5.90
C THR A 133 -1.88 -4.60 -5.07
N THR A 134 -1.05 -5.39 -5.74
CA THR A 134 -0.18 -6.39 -5.12
C THR A 134 1.21 -6.37 -5.71
N ALA A 135 2.21 -6.73 -4.90
CA ALA A 135 3.55 -7.04 -5.36
C ALA A 135 3.99 -8.38 -4.77
N GLN A 136 4.57 -9.26 -5.59
CA GLN A 136 5.16 -10.49 -5.10
C GLN A 136 6.67 -10.43 -5.27
N ILE A 137 7.39 -10.64 -4.18
CA ILE A 137 8.84 -10.66 -4.14
C ILE A 137 9.25 -12.00 -3.52
N GLN A 138 9.92 -12.81 -4.29
CA GLN A 138 10.22 -14.20 -3.90
C GLN A 138 8.93 -14.95 -3.52
N ASP A 139 8.85 -15.51 -2.32
CA ASP A 139 7.72 -16.26 -1.78
C ASP A 139 6.75 -15.42 -0.93
N THR A 140 6.90 -14.11 -0.94
CA THR A 140 6.09 -13.18 -0.14
C THR A 140 5.22 -12.28 -1.04
N ILE A 141 3.90 -12.28 -0.80
CA ILE A 141 2.94 -11.37 -1.42
C ILE A 141 2.66 -10.20 -0.49
N PHE A 142 2.73 -8.99 -1.03
CA PHE A 142 2.37 -7.74 -0.35
C PHE A 142 1.06 -7.22 -0.93
N VAL A 143 0.17 -6.78 -0.07
CA VAL A 143 -1.16 -6.27 -0.44
C VAL A 143 -1.66 -5.35 0.66
N HIS A 144 -2.55 -4.42 0.36
CA HIS A 144 -3.04 -3.47 1.36
C HIS A 144 -3.91 -4.15 2.44
N GLY A 145 -5.04 -4.77 2.07
CA GLY A 145 -5.98 -5.36 3.05
C GLY A 145 -5.72 -6.83 3.31
N GLY A 146 -5.71 -7.63 2.25
CA GLY A 146 -5.56 -9.08 2.26
C GLY A 146 -6.20 -9.68 1.02
N ILE A 147 -5.83 -10.88 0.64
CA ILE A 147 -6.39 -11.55 -0.54
C ILE A 147 -7.24 -12.71 -0.06
N SER A 148 -8.58 -12.54 -0.12
CA SER A 148 -9.50 -13.63 0.22
C SER A 148 -9.33 -14.82 -0.72
N PRO A 149 -9.72 -16.05 -0.31
CA PRO A 149 -9.66 -17.20 -1.22
C PRO A 149 -10.45 -17.00 -2.51
N HIS A 150 -11.50 -16.18 -2.49
CA HIS A 150 -12.32 -15.88 -3.67
C HIS A 150 -11.52 -15.15 -4.77
N TYR A 151 -10.68 -14.17 -4.37
CA TYR A 151 -9.88 -13.38 -5.30
C TYR A 151 -8.43 -13.83 -5.43
N ALA A 152 -8.06 -14.96 -4.79
CA ALA A 152 -6.71 -15.48 -4.83
C ALA A 152 -6.34 -16.00 -6.22
N ALA A 153 -5.36 -15.35 -6.83
CA ALA A 153 -4.81 -15.60 -8.16
C ALA A 153 -3.35 -15.07 -8.21
N PRO A 154 -2.58 -15.36 -9.26
CA PRO A 154 -1.28 -14.72 -9.45
C PRO A 154 -1.36 -13.19 -9.37
N SER A 155 -0.33 -12.56 -8.78
CA SER A 155 -0.27 -11.11 -8.51
C SER A 155 -0.64 -10.25 -9.72
N SER A 156 -0.17 -10.60 -10.92
CA SER A 156 -0.51 -9.88 -12.16
C SER A 156 -2.01 -9.91 -12.47
N SER A 157 -2.65 -11.05 -12.25
CA SER A 157 -4.10 -11.22 -12.50
C SER A 157 -4.93 -10.39 -11.53
N ILE A 158 -4.53 -10.32 -10.26
CA ILE A 158 -5.20 -9.48 -9.25
C ILE A 158 -5.08 -8.00 -9.63
N ASN A 159 -3.87 -7.55 -10.00
CA ASN A 159 -3.61 -6.18 -10.43
C ASN A 159 -4.46 -5.79 -11.64
N ASP A 160 -4.56 -6.68 -12.63
CA ASP A 160 -5.38 -6.45 -13.83
C ASP A 160 -6.87 -6.40 -13.49
N SER A 161 -7.36 -7.26 -12.59
CA SER A 161 -8.76 -7.29 -12.18
C SER A 161 -9.17 -6.03 -11.44
N VAL A 162 -8.36 -5.55 -10.50
CA VAL A 162 -8.62 -4.30 -9.76
C VAL A 162 -8.57 -3.10 -10.70
N ARG A 163 -7.59 -3.04 -11.60
CA ARG A 163 -7.50 -1.97 -12.60
C ARG A 163 -8.72 -1.94 -13.52
N LYS A 164 -9.18 -3.09 -14.04
CA LYS A 164 -10.39 -3.20 -14.85
C LYS A 164 -11.62 -2.75 -14.07
N ALA A 165 -11.75 -3.11 -12.80
CA ALA A 165 -12.85 -2.71 -11.95
C ALA A 165 -12.93 -1.18 -11.76
N HIS A 166 -11.77 -0.49 -11.62
CA HIS A 166 -11.72 0.98 -11.58
C HIS A 166 -12.14 1.62 -12.90
N LEU A 167 -11.90 0.96 -14.04
CA LEU A 167 -12.36 1.40 -15.36
C LEU A 167 -13.84 1.06 -15.62
N GLY A 168 -14.54 0.46 -14.66
CA GLY A 168 -15.94 0.05 -14.82
C GLY A 168 -16.11 -1.25 -15.59
N VAL A 169 -15.04 -2.01 -15.83
CA VAL A 169 -15.02 -3.27 -16.59
C VAL A 169 -14.75 -4.44 -15.64
N GLY A 170 -15.45 -5.56 -15.85
CA GLY A 170 -15.24 -6.77 -15.03
C GLY A 170 -15.96 -6.75 -13.69
N ASP A 171 -15.50 -7.59 -12.75
CA ASP A 171 -16.12 -7.73 -11.42
C ASP A 171 -15.77 -6.54 -10.51
N ARG A 172 -16.74 -5.66 -10.30
CA ARG A 172 -16.59 -4.50 -9.40
C ARG A 172 -16.61 -4.86 -7.91
N ASN A 173 -17.07 -6.07 -7.55
CA ASN A 173 -17.09 -6.52 -6.14
C ASN A 173 -15.68 -6.70 -5.58
N ILE A 174 -14.67 -6.87 -6.44
CA ILE A 174 -13.27 -6.90 -6.03
C ILE A 174 -12.82 -5.60 -5.33
N LEU A 175 -13.53 -4.48 -5.53
CA LEU A 175 -13.31 -3.20 -4.83
C LEU A 175 -14.07 -3.11 -3.49
N GLY A 176 -14.81 -4.14 -3.11
CA GLY A 176 -15.59 -4.23 -1.88
C GLY A 176 -14.85 -4.89 -0.73
N SER A 177 -15.59 -5.21 0.34
CA SER A 177 -15.06 -5.70 1.63
C SER A 177 -14.31 -7.03 1.55
N ASP A 178 -14.63 -7.90 0.58
CA ASP A 178 -13.92 -9.18 0.37
C ASP A 178 -12.72 -9.04 -0.57
N GLY A 179 -12.59 -7.88 -1.21
CA GLY A 179 -11.50 -7.59 -2.15
C GLY A 179 -10.19 -7.19 -1.48
N PRO A 180 -9.09 -7.17 -2.25
CA PRO A 180 -7.72 -7.05 -1.73
C PRO A 180 -7.42 -5.73 -1.01
N LEU A 181 -8.22 -4.69 -1.25
CA LEU A 181 -8.04 -3.39 -0.61
C LEU A 181 -8.76 -3.27 0.75
N TRP A 182 -9.66 -4.21 1.10
CA TRP A 182 -10.49 -4.10 2.29
C TRP A 182 -10.50 -5.33 3.19
N TYR A 183 -10.08 -6.48 2.71
CA TYR A 183 -10.18 -7.75 3.43
C TYR A 183 -9.39 -7.73 4.74
N ARG A 184 -10.05 -8.09 5.87
CA ARG A 184 -9.46 -8.01 7.22
C ARG A 184 -9.50 -9.32 8.00
N ASP A 185 -10.18 -10.35 7.50
CA ASP A 185 -10.48 -11.55 8.30
C ASP A 185 -9.24 -12.26 8.80
N TYR A 186 -8.16 -12.27 8.02
CA TYR A 186 -6.91 -12.90 8.45
C TYR A 186 -6.33 -12.34 9.74
N LEU A 187 -6.59 -11.05 10.03
CA LEU A 187 -6.10 -10.40 11.23
C LEU A 187 -7.18 -10.25 12.32
N ARG A 188 -8.46 -10.45 11.99
CA ARG A 188 -9.59 -10.24 12.92
C ARG A 188 -10.27 -11.53 13.37
N ALA A 189 -10.48 -12.48 12.45
CA ALA A 189 -11.14 -13.74 12.77
C ALA A 189 -10.26 -14.64 13.66
N PRO A 190 -10.81 -15.62 14.39
CA PRO A 190 -10.03 -16.64 15.08
C PRO A 190 -9.07 -17.35 14.11
N GLU A 191 -7.91 -17.79 14.60
CA GLU A 191 -6.92 -18.47 13.75
C GLU A 191 -7.43 -19.80 13.18
N SER A 192 -8.32 -20.48 13.91
CA SER A 192 -9.02 -21.67 13.41
C SER A 192 -9.74 -21.45 12.09
N ASP A 193 -10.24 -20.22 11.86
CA ASP A 193 -10.99 -19.86 10.65
C ASP A 193 -10.10 -19.15 9.62
N ALA A 194 -9.21 -18.30 10.11
CA ALA A 194 -8.35 -17.46 9.27
C ALA A 194 -7.24 -18.26 8.58
N CYS A 195 -6.56 -19.15 9.34
CA CYS A 195 -5.36 -19.81 8.83
C CYS A 195 -5.63 -20.84 7.71
N PRO A 196 -6.70 -21.65 7.75
CA PRO A 196 -7.05 -22.51 6.61
C PRO A 196 -7.39 -21.71 5.35
N LYS A 197 -8.12 -20.59 5.47
CA LYS A 197 -8.43 -19.70 4.35
C LYS A 197 -7.17 -19.04 3.80
N LEU A 198 -6.27 -18.57 4.66
CA LEU A 198 -4.99 -17.99 4.26
C LEU A 198 -4.13 -19.00 3.50
N LYS A 199 -4.03 -20.21 3.99
CA LYS A 199 -3.27 -21.31 3.34
C LYS A 199 -3.78 -21.51 1.91
N LEU A 200 -5.09 -21.66 1.74
CA LEU A 200 -5.72 -21.82 0.41
C LEU A 200 -5.42 -20.64 -0.51
N ALA A 201 -5.50 -19.40 0.01
CA ALA A 201 -5.19 -18.22 -0.77
C ALA A 201 -3.72 -18.19 -1.21
N LEU A 202 -2.79 -18.46 -0.29
CA LEU A 202 -1.35 -18.47 -0.58
C LEU A 202 -0.97 -19.56 -1.60
N GLU A 203 -1.58 -20.75 -1.53
CA GLU A 203 -1.40 -21.82 -2.52
C GLU A 203 -1.83 -21.37 -3.92
N ARG A 204 -2.98 -20.72 -4.06
CA ARG A 204 -3.48 -20.19 -5.34
C ARG A 204 -2.64 -19.05 -5.91
N ILE A 205 -2.06 -18.23 -5.04
CA ILE A 205 -1.17 -17.13 -5.42
C ILE A 205 0.21 -17.65 -5.83
N GLY A 206 0.64 -18.76 -5.26
CA GLY A 206 2.01 -19.26 -5.37
C GLY A 206 2.98 -18.55 -4.43
N ALA A 207 2.53 -18.22 -3.21
CA ALA A 207 3.31 -17.55 -2.17
C ALA A 207 3.31 -18.37 -0.87
N LYS A 208 4.27 -18.09 0.02
CA LYS A 208 4.34 -18.70 1.37
C LYS A 208 3.90 -17.73 2.46
N ARG A 209 3.99 -16.43 2.21
CA ARG A 209 3.68 -15.37 3.19
C ARG A 209 2.88 -14.25 2.57
N MET A 210 2.09 -13.58 3.40
CA MET A 210 1.36 -12.37 3.06
C MET A 210 1.70 -11.26 4.05
N VAL A 211 2.01 -10.06 3.54
CA VAL A 211 2.24 -8.85 4.35
C VAL A 211 1.15 -7.85 4.01
N VAL A 212 0.48 -7.31 5.05
CA VAL A 212 -0.69 -6.44 4.90
C VAL A 212 -0.61 -5.21 5.80
N GLY A 213 -1.15 -4.09 5.33
CA GLY A 213 -1.47 -2.88 6.07
C GLY A 213 -2.91 -2.87 6.61
N HIS A 214 -3.61 -1.75 6.46
CA HIS A 214 -5.07 -1.59 6.58
C HIS A 214 -5.70 -1.94 7.93
N THR A 215 -5.32 -3.05 8.52
CA THR A 215 -5.86 -3.49 9.80
C THR A 215 -4.97 -3.02 10.92
N THR A 216 -5.32 -1.86 11.49
CA THR A 216 -4.53 -1.17 12.49
C THR A 216 -4.23 -2.01 13.73
N GLN A 217 -2.97 -2.18 14.05
CA GLN A 217 -2.47 -2.88 15.22
C GLN A 217 -2.32 -1.90 16.38
N ARG A 218 -3.36 -1.77 17.20
CA ARG A 218 -3.41 -0.80 18.31
C ARG A 218 -2.34 -0.98 19.37
N SER A 219 -1.68 -2.14 19.39
CA SER A 219 -0.53 -2.41 20.26
C SER A 219 0.75 -1.66 19.87
N GLY A 220 0.76 -1.03 18.66
CA GLY A 220 1.97 -0.44 18.09
C GLY A 220 3.02 -1.47 17.66
N ARG A 221 2.65 -2.75 17.57
CA ARG A 221 3.56 -3.86 17.20
C ARG A 221 3.03 -4.61 15.99
N ILE A 222 3.94 -5.06 15.14
CA ILE A 222 3.64 -5.96 14.03
C ILE A 222 2.94 -7.22 14.58
N LYS A 223 1.82 -7.58 13.96
CA LYS A 223 1.05 -8.77 14.31
C LYS A 223 1.40 -9.92 13.37
N MET A 224 2.03 -10.95 13.89
CA MET A 224 2.28 -12.20 13.18
C MET A 224 1.22 -13.24 13.56
N ARG A 225 0.69 -13.99 12.59
CA ARG A 225 -0.30 -15.05 12.78
C ARG A 225 -0.05 -16.24 11.83
N CYS A 226 -0.75 -17.34 12.09
CA CYS A 226 -0.72 -18.54 11.26
C CYS A 226 0.72 -19.04 11.02
N ASP A 227 1.49 -19.18 12.11
CA ASP A 227 2.88 -19.66 12.07
C ASP A 227 3.79 -18.83 11.14
N GLY A 228 3.59 -17.51 11.11
CA GLY A 228 4.37 -16.59 10.28
C GLY A 228 3.94 -16.56 8.80
N ALA A 229 2.77 -17.09 8.46
CA ALA A 229 2.22 -17.00 7.12
C ALA A 229 1.60 -15.62 6.81
N ILE A 230 1.26 -14.80 7.85
CA ILE A 230 0.77 -13.44 7.65
C ILE A 230 1.35 -12.47 8.67
N PHE A 231 1.62 -11.23 8.20
CA PHE A 231 2.10 -10.12 9.00
C PHE A 231 1.21 -8.89 8.77
N GLY A 232 0.58 -8.38 9.83
CA GLY A 232 -0.14 -7.11 9.84
C GLY A 232 0.80 -6.01 10.33
N ILE A 233 1.11 -5.05 9.47
CA ILE A 233 2.16 -4.04 9.69
C ILE A 233 1.63 -2.60 9.85
N ASP A 234 0.33 -2.36 9.79
CA ASP A 234 -0.26 -1.05 10.13
C ASP A 234 -0.22 -0.85 11.64
N THR A 235 0.80 -0.16 12.15
CA THR A 235 1.10 0.02 13.59
C THR A 235 0.78 1.42 14.12
N VAL A 236 -0.27 2.09 13.58
CA VAL A 236 -0.66 3.47 13.99
C VAL A 236 0.49 4.46 13.80
N PHE A 237 0.88 4.65 12.55
CA PHE A 237 1.97 5.55 12.22
C PHE A 237 1.57 7.02 12.26
N ALA A 238 0.37 7.35 11.77
CA ALA A 238 -0.12 8.72 11.76
C ALA A 238 -0.55 9.16 13.17
N SER A 239 -0.04 10.28 13.64
CA SER A 239 -0.52 10.94 14.85
C SER A 239 -2.04 11.13 14.74
N LYS A 240 -2.77 10.82 15.81
CA LYS A 240 -4.19 11.19 15.90
C LYS A 240 -4.28 12.70 15.79
N ALA A 241 -4.73 13.19 14.62
CA ALA A 241 -5.10 14.58 14.44
C ALA A 241 -6.36 14.90 15.25
#